data_62e48b61449c8ce38c15e1f11705093a
#
_entry.id   62e48b61449c8ce38c15e1f11705093a
#
_cell.length_a   1.000
_cell.length_b   1.000
_cell.length_c   1.000
_cell.angle_alpha   90.00
_cell.angle_beta   90.00
_cell.angle_gamma   90.00
#
_symmetry.space_group_name_H-M   'P 1'
#
loop_
_entity.id
_entity.type
_entity.pdbx_description
1 polymer ?
#
loop_
_entity_poly.entity_id
_entity_poly.type
_entity_poly.pdbx_seq_one_letter_code
_entity_poly.pdbx_strand_id
1 'polypeptide(L)'
;LRVESSDASILHALDIAQQLYVTQQENARQQEQLQIQLERYQNILDYTHDAIVAIDENGRISTTNQIAEQMLRPAQPPFAGQPIEEVLPNTHLTSVLQTGEAEIGQMMNIHGTLVSTNRVPIRVGGQVKGVVATFQDIKTLQTAERNIRIKLHEKGLVAKYRFSDILGQSPAILEAKHLSENFADSQFTVMLYGETGTGKEMFAQSIHNASPRR
;
A
#
# COMPACT_ATOMS: atom_id res chain seq x y z
N LEU A 1 -26.80 47.76 -54.90
CA LEU A 1 -27.49 47.25 -53.65
C LEU A 1 -27.45 45.74 -53.46
N ARG A 2 -27.12 44.90 -54.47
CA ARG A 2 -27.06 43.45 -54.35
C ARG A 2 -25.61 42.87 -53.99
N VAL A 3 -24.57 43.66 -54.17
CA VAL A 3 -23.18 43.22 -53.94
C VAL A 3 -22.82 43.30 -52.47
N GLU A 4 -23.24 44.34 -51.74
CA GLU A 4 -22.94 44.53 -50.32
C GLU A 4 -23.56 43.44 -49.39
N SER A 5 -24.75 42.92 -49.77
CA SER A 5 -25.38 41.83 -49.00
C SER A 5 -24.68 40.46 -49.16
N SER A 6 -23.96 40.24 -50.26
CA SER A 6 -23.19 39.05 -50.54
C SER A 6 -21.88 39.01 -49.70
N ASP A 7 -21.19 40.15 -49.58
CA ASP A 7 -19.94 40.27 -48.85
C ASP A 7 -20.13 40.09 -47.34
N ALA A 8 -21.19 40.62 -46.77
CA ALA A 8 -21.53 40.43 -45.36
C ALA A 8 -21.86 38.98 -45.03
N SER A 9 -22.52 38.26 -45.92
CA SER A 9 -22.82 36.83 -45.76
C SER A 9 -21.56 35.96 -45.85
N ILE A 10 -20.63 36.32 -46.72
CA ILE A 10 -19.32 35.60 -46.85
C ILE A 10 -18.47 35.85 -45.61
N LEU A 11 -18.38 37.07 -45.11
CA LEU A 11 -17.64 37.39 -43.87
C LEU A 11 -18.22 36.69 -42.67
N HIS A 12 -19.54 36.61 -42.54
CA HIS A 12 -20.19 35.85 -41.47
C HIS A 12 -19.90 34.33 -41.56
N ALA A 13 -19.96 33.77 -42.75
CA ALA A 13 -19.61 32.36 -42.96
C ALA A 13 -18.13 32.04 -42.64
N LEU A 14 -17.21 32.96 -42.96
CA LEU A 14 -15.80 32.86 -42.61
C LEU A 14 -15.58 32.91 -41.09
N ASP A 15 -16.27 33.81 -40.39
CA ASP A 15 -16.19 33.93 -38.95
C ASP A 15 -16.68 32.65 -38.23
N ILE A 16 -17.82 32.12 -38.68
CA ILE A 16 -18.32 30.82 -38.16
C ILE A 16 -17.33 29.69 -38.45
N ALA A 17 -16.77 29.60 -39.64
CA ALA A 17 -15.80 28.59 -40.00
C ALA A 17 -14.53 28.69 -39.13
N GLN A 18 -14.06 29.90 -38.86
CA GLN A 18 -12.91 30.15 -37.99
C GLN A 18 -13.21 29.76 -36.53
N GLN A 19 -14.39 30.11 -36.00
CA GLN A 19 -14.81 29.69 -34.65
C GLN A 19 -14.90 28.16 -34.53
N LEU A 20 -15.54 27.51 -35.52
CA LEU A 20 -15.61 26.04 -35.55
C LEU A 20 -14.22 25.40 -35.59
N TYR A 21 -13.31 25.91 -36.38
CA TYR A 21 -11.95 25.43 -36.48
C TYR A 21 -11.20 25.57 -35.15
N VAL A 22 -11.28 26.70 -34.48
CA VAL A 22 -10.68 26.94 -33.15
C VAL A 22 -11.27 25.99 -32.12
N THR A 23 -12.60 25.85 -32.06
CA THR A 23 -13.28 24.94 -31.14
C THR A 23 -12.88 23.47 -31.37
N GLN A 24 -12.76 23.06 -32.63
CA GLN A 24 -12.30 21.71 -32.96
C GLN A 24 -10.84 21.46 -32.50
N GLN A 25 -9.96 22.43 -32.67
CA GLN A 25 -8.58 22.34 -32.20
C GLN A 25 -8.50 22.28 -30.67
N GLU A 26 -9.29 23.10 -29.99
CA GLU A 26 -9.35 23.06 -28.53
C GLU A 26 -9.87 21.71 -28.01
N ASN A 27 -10.94 21.19 -28.59
CA ASN A 27 -11.48 19.88 -28.26
C ASN A 27 -10.47 18.76 -28.51
N ALA A 28 -9.77 18.79 -29.62
CA ALA A 28 -8.74 17.81 -29.94
C ALA A 28 -7.59 17.84 -28.90
N ARG A 29 -7.12 19.03 -28.50
CA ARG A 29 -6.12 19.20 -27.44
C ARG A 29 -6.59 18.69 -26.08
N GLN A 30 -7.85 18.99 -25.72
CA GLN A 30 -8.42 18.49 -24.47
C GLN A 30 -8.52 16.97 -24.46
N GLN A 31 -8.94 16.35 -25.57
CA GLN A 31 -8.98 14.90 -25.71
C GLN A 31 -7.59 14.26 -25.59
N GLU A 32 -6.60 14.83 -26.24
CA GLU A 32 -5.21 14.36 -26.14
C GLU A 32 -4.68 14.46 -24.71
N GLN A 33 -4.90 15.58 -24.04
CA GLN A 33 -4.51 15.76 -22.64
C GLN A 33 -5.19 14.75 -21.72
N LEU A 34 -6.48 14.49 -21.91
CA LEU A 34 -7.24 13.51 -21.13
C LEU A 34 -6.70 12.10 -21.38
N GLN A 35 -6.38 11.76 -22.62
CA GLN A 35 -5.80 10.47 -22.97
C GLN A 35 -4.44 10.25 -22.29
N ILE A 36 -3.56 11.25 -22.33
CA ILE A 36 -2.26 11.22 -21.64
C ILE A 36 -2.44 11.03 -20.13
N GLN A 37 -3.41 11.71 -19.53
CA GLN A 37 -3.70 11.55 -18.10
C GLN A 37 -4.20 10.15 -17.78
N LEU A 38 -5.10 9.59 -18.57
CA LEU A 38 -5.61 8.22 -18.38
C LEU A 38 -4.49 7.19 -18.48
N GLU A 39 -3.63 7.27 -19.49
CA GLU A 39 -2.47 6.39 -19.64
C GLU A 39 -1.50 6.51 -18.47
N ARG A 40 -1.28 7.74 -17.98
CA ARG A 40 -0.45 7.98 -16.78
C ARG A 40 -1.04 7.31 -15.54
N TYR A 41 -2.35 7.42 -15.31
CA TYR A 41 -3.00 6.77 -14.18
C TYR A 41 -2.96 5.24 -14.29
N GLN A 42 -3.20 4.68 -15.47
CA GLN A 42 -3.08 3.24 -15.69
C GLN A 42 -1.66 2.74 -15.40
N ASN A 43 -0.65 3.42 -15.93
CA ASN A 43 0.74 3.08 -15.64
C ASN A 43 1.06 3.13 -14.14
N ILE A 44 0.59 4.15 -13.42
CA ILE A 44 0.79 4.24 -11.96
C ILE A 44 0.16 3.05 -11.24
N LEU A 45 -1.07 2.67 -11.61
CA LEU A 45 -1.76 1.53 -11.01
C LEU A 45 -1.04 0.20 -11.30
N ASP A 46 -0.51 0.02 -12.50
CA ASP A 46 0.18 -1.22 -12.90
C ASP A 46 1.57 -1.38 -12.27
N TYR A 47 2.21 -0.26 -11.87
CA TYR A 47 3.49 -0.30 -11.14
C TYR A 47 3.35 -0.50 -9.63
N THR A 48 2.14 -0.54 -9.08
CA THR A 48 1.94 -0.89 -7.67
C THR A 48 2.21 -2.38 -7.44
N HIS A 49 2.65 -2.73 -6.23
CA HIS A 49 2.86 -4.13 -5.84
C HIS A 49 1.61 -4.79 -5.25
N ASP A 50 0.58 -4.01 -4.99
CA ASP A 50 -0.67 -4.46 -4.43
C ASP A 50 -1.72 -4.64 -5.52
N ALA A 51 -2.59 -5.63 -5.37
CA ALA A 51 -3.76 -5.75 -6.23
C ALA A 51 -4.74 -4.61 -5.93
N ILE A 52 -5.22 -3.92 -6.95
CA ILE A 52 -6.17 -2.80 -6.83
C ILE A 52 -7.43 -3.14 -7.61
N VAL A 53 -8.57 -3.04 -6.92
CA VAL A 53 -9.90 -3.19 -7.52
C VAL A 53 -10.74 -2.00 -7.09
N ALA A 54 -11.37 -1.32 -8.04
CA ALA A 54 -12.37 -0.30 -7.75
C ALA A 54 -13.73 -0.72 -8.30
N ILE A 55 -14.78 -0.34 -7.57
CA ILE A 55 -16.19 -0.51 -7.99
C ILE A 55 -16.87 0.84 -8.10
N ASP A 56 -17.87 0.90 -8.96
CA ASP A 56 -18.77 2.04 -9.11
C ASP A 56 -19.90 2.05 -8.05
N GLU A 57 -20.78 3.04 -8.15
CA GLU A 57 -21.94 3.20 -7.27
C GLU A 57 -22.98 2.06 -7.37
N ASN A 58 -22.89 1.21 -8.39
CA ASN A 58 -23.76 0.06 -8.61
C ASN A 58 -23.11 -1.27 -8.16
N GLY A 59 -21.90 -1.22 -7.55
CA GLY A 59 -21.17 -2.40 -7.15
C GLY A 59 -20.49 -3.15 -8.30
N ARG A 60 -20.35 -2.52 -9.47
CA ARG A 60 -19.67 -3.10 -10.63
C ARG A 60 -18.22 -2.69 -10.66
N ILE A 61 -17.36 -3.60 -11.08
CA ILE A 61 -15.93 -3.33 -11.23
C ILE A 61 -15.74 -2.23 -12.27
N SER A 62 -15.14 -1.12 -11.85
CA SER A 62 -14.80 0.01 -12.73
C SER A 62 -13.34 -0.01 -13.17
N THR A 63 -12.44 -0.48 -12.30
CA THR A 63 -11.00 -0.48 -12.54
C THR A 63 -10.33 -1.65 -11.83
N THR A 64 -9.37 -2.27 -12.52
CA THR A 64 -8.44 -3.25 -11.95
C THR A 64 -7.03 -2.95 -12.45
N ASN A 65 -6.01 -3.28 -11.66
CA ASN A 65 -4.64 -3.31 -12.16
C ASN A 65 -4.22 -4.74 -12.52
N GLN A 66 -3.06 -4.89 -13.16
CA GLN A 66 -2.57 -6.17 -13.63
C GLN A 66 -2.46 -7.24 -12.52
N ILE A 67 -2.05 -6.84 -11.31
CA ILE A 67 -1.95 -7.75 -10.16
C ILE A 67 -3.33 -8.23 -9.70
N ALA A 68 -4.31 -7.33 -9.66
CA ALA A 68 -5.68 -7.68 -9.35
C ALA A 68 -6.26 -8.68 -10.35
N GLU A 69 -6.01 -8.49 -11.63
CA GLU A 69 -6.47 -9.41 -12.68
C GLU A 69 -5.90 -10.83 -12.51
N GLN A 70 -4.64 -10.94 -12.09
CA GLN A 70 -4.03 -12.23 -11.78
C GLN A 70 -4.65 -12.87 -10.53
N MET A 71 -4.93 -12.06 -9.50
CA MET A 71 -5.52 -12.51 -8.25
C MET A 71 -6.99 -12.94 -8.42
N LEU A 72 -7.74 -12.29 -9.30
CA LEU A 72 -9.16 -12.60 -9.57
C LEU A 72 -9.37 -13.86 -10.38
N ARG A 73 -8.32 -14.48 -10.94
CA ARG A 73 -8.46 -15.79 -11.59
C ARG A 73 -8.88 -16.85 -10.56
N PRO A 74 -9.83 -17.77 -10.90
CA PRO A 74 -10.20 -18.25 -12.24
C PRO A 74 -11.32 -17.46 -12.94
N ALA A 75 -11.87 -16.37 -12.37
CA ALA A 75 -12.82 -15.54 -13.12
C ALA A 75 -12.20 -15.00 -14.41
N GLN A 76 -13.02 -14.86 -15.45
CA GLN A 76 -12.54 -14.53 -16.79
C GLN A 76 -12.67 -13.03 -17.10
N PRO A 77 -11.64 -12.40 -17.71
CA PRO A 77 -11.75 -11.04 -18.22
C PRO A 77 -12.74 -10.96 -19.42
N PRO A 78 -13.28 -9.76 -19.74
CA PRO A 78 -12.98 -8.49 -19.07
C PRO A 78 -13.70 -8.37 -17.73
N PHE A 79 -13.02 -7.90 -16.68
CA PHE A 79 -13.60 -7.71 -15.34
C PHE A 79 -14.46 -6.45 -15.24
N ALA A 80 -14.14 -5.42 -16.01
CA ALA A 80 -14.87 -4.16 -16.03
C ALA A 80 -16.36 -4.37 -16.34
N GLY A 81 -17.23 -3.77 -15.53
CA GLY A 81 -18.68 -3.88 -15.63
C GLY A 81 -19.29 -5.12 -14.98
N GLN A 82 -18.48 -6.12 -14.56
CA GLN A 82 -19.00 -7.29 -13.83
C GLN A 82 -19.34 -6.92 -12.39
N PRO A 83 -20.41 -7.50 -11.79
CA PRO A 83 -20.69 -7.33 -10.36
C PRO A 83 -19.53 -7.90 -9.52
N ILE A 84 -19.04 -7.13 -8.56
CA ILE A 84 -17.89 -7.56 -7.74
C ILE A 84 -18.17 -8.84 -6.95
N GLU A 85 -19.40 -9.04 -6.49
CA GLU A 85 -19.78 -10.19 -5.69
C GLU A 85 -19.75 -11.52 -6.47
N GLU A 86 -19.93 -11.45 -7.79
CA GLU A 86 -19.81 -12.62 -8.68
C GLU A 86 -18.34 -12.98 -8.94
N VAL A 87 -17.47 -11.97 -9.01
CA VAL A 87 -16.04 -12.15 -9.30
C VAL A 87 -15.25 -12.46 -8.03
N LEU A 88 -15.55 -11.77 -6.93
CA LEU A 88 -14.89 -11.92 -5.64
C LEU A 88 -15.93 -11.94 -4.51
N PRO A 89 -16.52 -13.11 -4.21
CA PRO A 89 -17.47 -13.25 -3.12
C PRO A 89 -16.87 -12.86 -1.77
N ASN A 90 -17.71 -12.34 -0.87
CA ASN A 90 -17.33 -11.94 0.50
C ASN A 90 -16.27 -10.82 0.57
N THR A 91 -16.19 -10.00 -0.46
CA THR A 91 -15.22 -8.90 -0.50
C THR A 91 -15.55 -7.73 0.41
N HIS A 92 -16.80 -7.60 0.89
CA HIS A 92 -17.33 -6.49 1.71
C HIS A 92 -17.24 -5.10 1.03
N LEU A 93 -16.89 -5.01 -0.24
CA LEU A 93 -16.83 -3.74 -0.97
C LEU A 93 -18.20 -3.07 -1.05
N THR A 94 -19.27 -3.85 -1.26
CA THR A 94 -20.65 -3.36 -1.27
C THR A 94 -21.10 -2.85 0.11
N SER A 95 -20.62 -3.43 1.20
CA SER A 95 -20.85 -2.92 2.55
C SER A 95 -20.24 -1.52 2.74
N VAL A 96 -18.98 -1.33 2.34
CA VAL A 96 -18.32 -0.02 2.40
C VAL A 96 -19.00 1.01 1.47
N LEU A 97 -19.52 0.57 0.33
CA LEU A 97 -20.30 1.42 -0.57
C LEU A 97 -21.57 1.95 0.11
N GLN A 98 -22.27 1.11 0.89
CA GLN A 98 -23.51 1.46 1.60
C GLN A 98 -23.26 2.32 2.85
N THR A 99 -22.27 1.93 3.68
CA THR A 99 -21.97 2.62 4.94
C THR A 99 -21.19 3.91 4.71
N GLY A 100 -20.36 3.94 3.66
CA GLY A 100 -19.41 5.02 3.41
C GLY A 100 -18.26 5.07 4.42
N GLU A 101 -18.07 4.05 5.26
CA GLU A 101 -16.99 3.95 6.22
C GLU A 101 -15.84 3.12 5.67
N ALA A 102 -14.60 3.61 5.85
CA ALA A 102 -13.43 2.88 5.37
C ALA A 102 -13.11 1.70 6.30
N GLU A 103 -12.74 0.57 5.71
CA GLU A 103 -12.22 -0.61 6.41
C GLU A 103 -10.73 -0.77 6.10
N ILE A 104 -9.88 -0.75 7.12
CA ILE A 104 -8.42 -0.80 6.97
C ILE A 104 -7.86 -2.02 7.69
N GLY A 105 -6.89 -2.71 7.04
CA GLY A 105 -6.13 -3.81 7.63
C GLY A 105 -6.97 -5.07 7.87
N GLN A 106 -8.07 -5.25 7.16
CA GLN A 106 -8.88 -6.45 7.28
C GLN A 106 -8.22 -7.63 6.58
N MET A 107 -8.36 -8.81 7.18
CA MET A 107 -7.79 -10.04 6.64
C MET A 107 -8.85 -10.84 5.91
N MET A 108 -8.55 -11.31 4.71
CA MET A 108 -9.43 -12.23 3.99
C MET A 108 -8.65 -13.29 3.21
N ASN A 109 -9.31 -14.37 2.87
CA ASN A 109 -8.74 -15.42 2.03
C ASN A 109 -9.29 -15.29 0.61
N ILE A 110 -8.38 -15.18 -0.37
CA ILE A 110 -8.72 -15.18 -1.80
C ILE A 110 -8.04 -16.37 -2.45
N HIS A 111 -8.82 -17.34 -2.90
CA HIS A 111 -8.33 -18.56 -3.56
C HIS A 111 -7.20 -19.28 -2.79
N GLY A 112 -7.28 -19.32 -1.45
CA GLY A 112 -6.28 -19.96 -0.60
C GLY A 112 -5.10 -19.06 -0.22
N THR A 113 -5.05 -17.84 -0.71
CA THR A 113 -4.06 -16.84 -0.32
C THR A 113 -4.63 -15.90 0.73
N LEU A 114 -3.94 -15.77 1.86
CA LEU A 114 -4.31 -14.83 2.90
C LEU A 114 -3.78 -13.44 2.52
N VAL A 115 -4.69 -12.48 2.40
CA VAL A 115 -4.37 -11.09 2.04
C VAL A 115 -4.83 -10.12 3.12
N SER A 116 -4.06 -9.04 3.30
CA SER A 116 -4.50 -7.85 4.01
C SER A 116 -5.18 -6.92 3.02
N THR A 117 -6.34 -6.37 3.39
CA THR A 117 -7.12 -5.52 2.49
C THR A 117 -7.52 -4.22 3.18
N ASN A 118 -7.45 -3.13 2.41
CA ASN A 118 -7.99 -1.84 2.77
C ASN A 118 -9.10 -1.50 1.77
N ARG A 119 -10.24 -1.02 2.26
CA ARG A 119 -11.39 -0.61 1.45
C ARG A 119 -11.73 0.82 1.80
N VAL A 120 -11.68 1.70 0.82
CA VAL A 120 -11.88 3.13 1.02
C VAL A 120 -12.95 3.66 0.06
N PRO A 121 -13.99 4.37 0.55
CA PRO A 121 -15.01 4.95 -0.31
C PRO A 121 -14.44 6.10 -1.15
N ILE A 122 -14.79 6.10 -2.44
CA ILE A 122 -14.51 7.21 -3.36
C ILE A 122 -15.65 8.21 -3.23
N ARG A 123 -15.33 9.44 -2.81
CA ARG A 123 -16.31 10.50 -2.63
C ARG A 123 -16.16 11.59 -3.68
N VAL A 124 -17.27 11.96 -4.30
CA VAL A 124 -17.36 13.09 -5.23
C VAL A 124 -18.50 13.97 -4.77
N GLY A 125 -18.21 15.26 -4.52
CA GLY A 125 -19.22 16.19 -4.02
C GLY A 125 -19.87 15.76 -2.68
N GLY A 126 -19.13 15.01 -1.83
CA GLY A 126 -19.63 14.51 -0.55
C GLY A 126 -20.45 13.20 -0.64
N GLN A 127 -20.81 12.75 -1.84
CA GLN A 127 -21.50 11.47 -2.06
C GLN A 127 -20.52 10.35 -2.36
N VAL A 128 -20.81 9.14 -1.87
CA VAL A 128 -20.05 7.94 -2.22
C VAL A 128 -20.39 7.55 -3.65
N LYS A 129 -19.40 7.52 -4.52
CA LYS A 129 -19.50 7.21 -5.96
C LYS A 129 -18.80 5.91 -6.33
N GLY A 130 -18.25 5.22 -5.36
CA GLY A 130 -17.57 3.96 -5.55
C GLY A 130 -16.73 3.60 -4.33
N VAL A 131 -16.01 2.50 -4.44
CA VAL A 131 -15.06 2.03 -3.41
C VAL A 131 -13.81 1.54 -4.12
N VAL A 132 -12.65 1.86 -3.59
CA VAL A 132 -11.38 1.24 -3.99
C VAL A 132 -10.92 0.30 -2.90
N ALA A 133 -10.50 -0.90 -3.29
CA ALA A 133 -9.86 -1.86 -2.41
C ALA A 133 -8.44 -2.15 -2.88
N THR A 134 -7.52 -2.26 -1.92
CA THR A 134 -6.18 -2.80 -2.14
C THR A 134 -6.05 -4.12 -1.42
N PHE A 135 -5.34 -5.08 -2.04
CA PHE A 135 -5.11 -6.41 -1.48
C PHE A 135 -3.61 -6.70 -1.53
N GLN A 136 -3.03 -6.99 -0.37
CA GLN A 136 -1.62 -7.26 -0.21
C GLN A 136 -1.40 -8.68 0.31
N ASP A 137 -0.61 -9.50 -0.40
CA ASP A 137 -0.27 -10.85 0.04
C ASP A 137 0.60 -10.80 1.31
N ILE A 138 0.12 -11.44 2.36
CA ILE A 138 0.80 -11.47 3.66
C ILE A 138 2.13 -12.20 3.59
N LYS A 139 2.30 -13.19 2.71
CA LYS A 139 3.57 -13.88 2.52
C LYS A 139 4.64 -12.92 2.01
N THR A 140 4.28 -11.98 1.14
CA THR A 140 5.19 -10.94 0.64
C THR A 140 5.63 -10.02 1.77
N LEU A 141 4.70 -9.59 2.64
CA LEU A 141 5.01 -8.80 3.84
C LEU A 141 5.94 -9.53 4.80
N GLN A 142 5.64 -10.79 5.12
CA GLN A 142 6.47 -11.61 6.00
C GLN A 142 7.88 -11.83 5.43
N THR A 143 7.98 -12.00 4.11
CA THR A 143 9.29 -12.15 3.45
C THR A 143 10.10 -10.85 3.53
N ALA A 144 9.48 -9.71 3.31
CA ALA A 144 10.13 -8.40 3.44
C ALA A 144 10.59 -8.16 4.88
N GLU A 145 9.75 -8.43 5.89
CA GLU A 145 10.11 -8.33 7.30
C GLU A 145 11.28 -9.25 7.67
N ARG A 146 11.25 -10.51 7.22
CA ARG A 146 12.34 -11.44 7.42
C ARG A 146 13.66 -10.95 6.82
N ASN A 147 13.62 -10.39 5.61
CA ASN A 147 14.80 -9.86 4.94
C ASN A 147 15.38 -8.64 5.69
N ILE A 148 14.51 -7.76 6.20
CA ILE A 148 14.93 -6.64 7.05
C ILE A 148 15.60 -7.16 8.31
N ARG A 149 15.02 -8.14 9.00
CA ARG A 149 15.57 -8.76 10.20
C ARG A 149 16.94 -9.39 9.94
N ILE A 150 17.09 -10.11 8.81
CA ILE A 150 18.40 -10.68 8.41
C ILE A 150 19.44 -9.57 8.22
N LYS A 151 19.10 -8.51 7.50
CA LYS A 151 20.01 -7.37 7.27
C LYS A 151 20.40 -6.65 8.57
N LEU A 152 19.47 -6.52 9.52
CA LEU A 152 19.77 -5.96 10.85
C LEU A 152 20.70 -6.89 11.65
N HIS A 153 20.51 -8.20 11.55
CA HIS A 153 21.41 -9.19 12.15
C HIS A 153 22.83 -9.12 11.58
N GLU A 154 22.96 -9.04 10.25
CA GLU A 154 24.26 -8.92 9.57
C GLU A 154 25.01 -7.64 9.97
N LYS A 155 24.28 -6.56 10.23
CA LYS A 155 24.84 -5.27 10.72
C LYS A 155 25.12 -5.27 12.23
N GLY A 156 24.88 -6.37 12.95
CA GLY A 156 25.05 -6.42 14.40
C GLY A 156 24.06 -5.58 15.20
N LEU A 157 22.99 -5.13 14.58
CA LEU A 157 21.97 -4.28 15.20
C LEU A 157 20.87 -5.05 15.97
N VAL A 158 20.99 -6.39 16.02
CA VAL A 158 20.07 -7.26 16.76
C VAL A 158 20.84 -7.97 17.84
N ALA A 159 20.36 -7.91 19.07
CA ALA A 159 20.97 -8.61 20.19
C ALA A 159 20.85 -10.13 20.01
N LYS A 160 21.98 -10.81 19.97
CA LYS A 160 22.10 -12.26 19.69
C LYS A 160 22.14 -13.10 20.95
N TYR A 161 22.75 -12.56 22.01
CA TYR A 161 23.07 -13.32 23.22
C TYR A 161 21.99 -13.20 24.29
N ARG A 162 21.80 -14.26 25.03
CA ARG A 162 20.96 -14.34 26.24
C ARG A 162 21.83 -14.69 27.42
N PHE A 163 21.33 -14.51 28.64
CA PHE A 163 22.05 -14.89 29.86
C PHE A 163 22.44 -16.39 29.92
N SER A 164 21.66 -17.28 29.28
CA SER A 164 21.99 -18.69 29.10
C SER A 164 23.26 -18.94 28.29
N ASP A 165 23.61 -18.01 27.41
CA ASP A 165 24.76 -18.15 26.50
C ASP A 165 26.09 -17.73 27.18
N ILE A 166 26.00 -17.06 28.34
CA ILE A 166 27.16 -16.63 29.11
C ILE A 166 27.63 -17.82 29.95
N LEU A 167 28.76 -18.38 29.55
CA LEU A 167 29.37 -19.51 30.25
C LEU A 167 30.17 -19.05 31.47
N GLY A 168 30.13 -19.85 32.55
CA GLY A 168 30.87 -19.62 33.78
C GLY A 168 30.07 -19.98 35.01
N GLN A 169 30.78 -20.51 36.05
CA GLN A 169 30.19 -20.93 37.32
C GLN A 169 30.93 -20.33 38.52
N SER A 170 31.84 -19.36 38.30
CA SER A 170 32.48 -18.66 39.40
C SER A 170 31.45 -17.79 40.12
N PRO A 171 31.59 -17.58 41.45
CA PRO A 171 30.67 -16.71 42.21
C PRO A 171 30.55 -15.34 41.60
N ALA A 172 31.63 -14.75 41.10
CA ALA A 172 31.62 -13.41 40.48
C ALA A 172 30.79 -13.36 39.19
N ILE A 173 30.84 -14.39 38.32
CA ILE A 173 30.05 -14.41 37.08
C ILE A 173 28.57 -14.66 37.37
N LEU A 174 28.26 -15.49 38.37
CA LEU A 174 26.87 -15.73 38.78
C LEU A 174 26.23 -14.48 39.39
N GLU A 175 26.98 -13.76 40.23
CA GLU A 175 26.55 -12.49 40.79
C GLU A 175 26.34 -11.44 39.70
N ALA A 176 27.28 -11.30 38.75
CA ALA A 176 27.13 -10.39 37.60
C ALA A 176 25.90 -10.70 36.74
N LYS A 177 25.60 -11.99 36.49
CA LYS A 177 24.38 -12.42 35.79
C LYS A 177 23.14 -12.01 36.54
N HIS A 178 23.06 -12.37 37.83
CA HIS A 178 21.89 -12.05 38.66
C HIS A 178 21.64 -10.55 38.76
N LEU A 179 22.68 -9.76 38.94
CA LEU A 179 22.61 -8.32 38.99
C LEU A 179 22.09 -7.76 37.63
N SER A 180 22.64 -8.27 36.53
CA SER A 180 22.24 -7.84 35.17
C SER A 180 20.79 -8.20 34.84
N GLU A 181 20.31 -9.37 35.28
CA GLU A 181 18.89 -9.77 35.12
C GLU A 181 17.97 -8.83 35.89
N ASN A 182 18.31 -8.44 37.13
CA ASN A 182 17.52 -7.50 37.90
C ASN A 182 17.45 -6.08 37.29
N PHE A 183 18.50 -5.66 36.57
CA PHE A 183 18.50 -4.36 35.90
C PHE A 183 17.81 -4.39 34.52
N ALA A 184 17.53 -5.55 33.94
CA ALA A 184 16.89 -5.67 32.63
C ALA A 184 15.51 -5.00 32.58
N ASP A 185 14.74 -5.06 33.66
CA ASP A 185 13.42 -4.42 33.76
C ASP A 185 13.48 -2.93 34.15
N SER A 186 14.67 -2.42 34.49
CA SER A 186 14.83 -1.03 34.91
C SER A 186 14.85 -0.05 33.75
N GLN A 187 14.46 1.19 34.01
CA GLN A 187 14.57 2.29 33.03
C GLN A 187 15.90 3.04 33.11
N PHE A 188 16.78 2.64 34.00
CA PHE A 188 18.06 3.31 34.21
C PHE A 188 19.09 2.89 33.16
N THR A 189 20.07 3.78 32.93
CA THR A 189 21.24 3.46 32.10
C THR A 189 22.12 2.47 32.84
N VAL A 190 22.42 1.33 32.20
CA VAL A 190 23.33 0.33 32.72
C VAL A 190 24.70 0.55 32.13
N MET A 191 25.73 0.66 32.98
CA MET A 191 27.12 0.76 32.61
C MET A 191 27.84 -0.54 32.91
N LEU A 192 28.45 -1.15 31.90
CA LEU A 192 29.25 -2.38 32.03
C LEU A 192 30.73 -2.03 32.01
N TYR A 193 31.44 -2.34 33.10
CA TYR A 193 32.86 -2.10 33.25
C TYR A 193 33.64 -3.42 33.30
N GLY A 194 34.83 -3.46 32.70
CA GLY A 194 35.71 -4.61 32.68
C GLY A 194 36.76 -4.54 31.59
N GLU A 195 37.74 -5.43 31.61
CA GLU A 195 38.81 -5.51 30.62
C GLU A 195 38.30 -5.89 29.23
N THR A 196 39.09 -5.64 28.21
CA THR A 196 38.76 -6.03 26.84
C THR A 196 38.71 -7.56 26.73
N GLY A 197 37.70 -8.12 26.07
CA GLY A 197 37.55 -9.58 25.90
C GLY A 197 36.77 -10.28 27.03
N THR A 198 36.36 -9.59 28.11
CA THR A 198 35.65 -10.22 29.25
C THR A 198 34.14 -10.50 28.98
N GLY A 199 33.63 -10.35 27.76
CA GLY A 199 32.27 -10.69 27.42
C GLY A 199 31.23 -9.56 27.68
N LYS A 200 31.63 -8.30 27.89
CA LYS A 200 30.73 -7.18 28.13
C LYS A 200 29.62 -7.08 27.07
N GLU A 201 29.97 -7.36 25.81
CA GLU A 201 29.00 -7.36 24.70
C GLU A 201 27.90 -8.40 24.90
N MET A 202 28.24 -9.60 25.38
CA MET A 202 27.27 -10.64 25.69
C MET A 202 26.33 -10.21 26.82
N PHE A 203 26.83 -9.56 27.84
CA PHE A 203 26.03 -9.01 28.94
C PHE A 203 25.10 -7.90 28.44
N ALA A 204 25.60 -6.95 27.65
CA ALA A 204 24.79 -5.86 27.09
C ALA A 204 23.63 -6.38 26.25
N GLN A 205 23.90 -7.32 25.37
CA GLN A 205 22.88 -7.94 24.53
C GLN A 205 21.89 -8.80 25.34
N SER A 206 22.37 -9.51 26.38
CA SER A 206 21.52 -10.30 27.26
C SER A 206 20.54 -9.43 28.07
N ILE A 207 21.03 -8.30 28.59
CA ILE A 207 20.19 -7.31 29.29
C ILE A 207 19.12 -6.78 28.33
N HIS A 208 19.52 -6.43 27.10
CA HIS A 208 18.56 -5.94 26.10
C HIS A 208 17.50 -7.01 25.79
N ASN A 209 17.90 -8.27 25.54
CA ASN A 209 16.98 -9.36 25.22
C ASN A 209 16.05 -9.75 26.39
N ALA A 210 16.45 -9.50 27.63
CA ALA A 210 15.61 -9.70 28.81
C ALA A 210 14.70 -8.51 29.12
N SER A 211 14.96 -7.36 28.53
CA SER A 211 14.20 -6.13 28.81
C SER A 211 12.86 -6.07 28.04
N PRO A 212 11.89 -5.27 28.54
CA PRO A 212 10.64 -5.00 27.79
C PRO A 212 10.85 -4.26 26.46
N ARG A 213 12.07 -3.74 26.21
CA ARG A 213 12.44 -2.98 24.99
C ARG A 213 13.06 -3.83 23.88
N ARG A 214 12.99 -5.16 24.00
CA ARG A 214 13.47 -6.10 22.99
C ARG A 214 12.67 -6.07 21.69
#